data_3019d337542fb2cd617ab6fb7c85d331
#
_entry.id   3019d337542fb2cd617ab6fb7c85d331
#
_cell.length_a   1.000
_cell.length_b   1.000
_cell.length_c   1.000
_cell.angle_alpha   90.00
_cell.angle_beta   90.00
_cell.angle_gamma   90.00
#
_symmetry.space_group_name_H-M   'P 1'
#
loop_
_entity.id
_entity.type
_entity.pdbx_description
1 polymer ?
#
loop_
_entity_poly.entity_id
_entity_poly.type
_entity_poly.pdbx_seq_one_letter_code
_entity_poly.pdbx_strand_id
1 'polypeptide(L)'
;MTVFYFIRHGKTEWNKASRYQGAHGDSPLLPESYQEIKLLAKHLAAIKFVHAYASPLPRALTTARTLISELPSNIPLTVDSRLREFNLGKMEGRRFDEVKARWPQVVDSFHFHADKFDNRLIDSESFSAVIDRFRAAIEEYAAAYPGSQNVLVVSHGAALNAGINGLLNVPLARLKDRGGLSNTSTTILQTADGKNFQLKKWNETDYLHKTTVDPTDTI
;
A
#
# COMPACT_ATOMS: atom_id res chain seq x y z
N MET A 1 -19.07 11.63 -6.09
CA MET A 1 -17.65 11.60 -5.70
C MET A 1 -17.19 10.16 -5.65
N THR A 2 -16.06 9.84 -6.26
CA THR A 2 -15.46 8.50 -6.16
C THR A 2 -14.65 8.39 -4.88
N VAL A 3 -14.83 7.30 -4.15
CA VAL A 3 -14.12 7.04 -2.88
C VAL A 3 -13.24 5.81 -3.08
N PHE A 4 -11.96 5.97 -2.81
CA PHE A 4 -10.97 4.90 -2.88
C PHE A 4 -10.61 4.40 -1.48
N TYR A 5 -10.70 3.09 -1.30
CA TYR A 5 -10.28 2.37 -0.11
C TYR A 5 -8.98 1.65 -0.43
N PHE A 6 -7.86 2.19 0.04
CA PHE A 6 -6.54 1.62 -0.15
C PHE A 6 -6.21 0.70 1.01
N ILE A 7 -5.90 -0.55 0.70
CA ILE A 7 -5.57 -1.59 1.67
C ILE A 7 -4.11 -2.01 1.46
N ARG A 8 -3.31 -1.96 2.51
CA ARG A 8 -2.01 -2.65 2.51
C ARG A 8 -2.23 -4.14 2.72
N HIS A 9 -1.53 -4.98 1.96
CA HIS A 9 -1.61 -6.44 2.09
C HIS A 9 -1.39 -6.91 3.54
N GLY A 10 -1.90 -8.10 3.87
CA GLY A 10 -1.70 -8.75 5.16
C GLY A 10 -0.24 -9.04 5.46
N LYS A 11 0.10 -9.18 6.74
CA LYS A 11 1.47 -9.44 7.20
C LYS A 11 2.00 -10.76 6.64
N THR A 12 3.25 -10.75 6.19
CA THR A 12 3.92 -11.90 5.58
C THR A 12 5.04 -12.44 6.46
N GLU A 13 5.57 -13.61 6.12
CA GLU A 13 6.75 -14.17 6.79
C GLU A 13 7.95 -13.24 6.71
N TRP A 14 8.19 -12.57 5.57
CA TRP A 14 9.30 -11.62 5.44
C TRP A 14 9.09 -10.35 6.24
N ASN A 15 7.85 -9.86 6.40
CA ASN A 15 7.57 -8.77 7.34
C ASN A 15 7.98 -9.18 8.76
N LYS A 16 7.53 -10.36 9.23
CA LYS A 16 7.89 -10.90 10.55
C LYS A 16 9.40 -11.08 10.71
N ALA A 17 10.10 -11.48 9.66
CA ALA A 17 11.55 -11.66 9.66
C ALA A 17 12.35 -10.37 9.45
N SER A 18 11.70 -9.19 9.39
CA SER A 18 12.32 -7.88 9.12
C SER A 18 13.18 -7.90 7.85
N ARG A 19 12.59 -8.42 6.75
CA ARG A 19 13.22 -8.43 5.42
C ARG A 19 12.53 -7.47 4.48
N TYR A 20 13.32 -6.77 3.68
CA TYR A 20 12.81 -5.94 2.58
C TYR A 20 12.12 -6.79 1.53
N GLN A 21 10.88 -6.46 1.22
CA GLN A 21 10.04 -7.19 0.27
C GLN A 21 9.52 -6.22 -0.79
N GLY A 22 10.25 -6.12 -1.89
CA GLY A 22 9.95 -5.20 -3.00
C GLY A 22 9.13 -5.85 -4.11
N ALA A 23 9.40 -5.41 -5.35
CA ALA A 23 8.65 -5.81 -6.53
C ALA A 23 8.97 -7.23 -7.03
N HIS A 24 10.12 -7.80 -6.67
CA HIS A 24 10.58 -9.11 -7.15
C HIS A 24 10.57 -10.19 -6.05
N GLY A 25 10.60 -9.77 -4.77
CA GLY A 25 10.52 -10.69 -3.64
C GLY A 25 9.08 -10.91 -3.16
N ASP A 26 8.76 -12.14 -2.75
CA ASP A 26 7.47 -12.48 -2.14
C ASP A 26 7.64 -13.51 -1.03
N SER A 27 6.71 -13.52 -0.09
CA SER A 27 6.57 -14.55 0.93
C SER A 27 5.10 -14.71 1.32
N PRO A 28 4.70 -15.90 1.84
CA PRO A 28 3.32 -16.17 2.21
C PRO A 28 2.80 -15.21 3.27
N LEU A 29 1.48 -14.99 3.25
CA LEU A 29 0.79 -14.35 4.37
C LEU A 29 0.89 -15.23 5.61
N LEU A 30 1.06 -14.61 6.77
CA LEU A 30 0.98 -15.29 8.05
C LEU A 30 -0.46 -15.79 8.31
N PRO A 31 -0.65 -16.88 9.06
CA PRO A 31 -1.99 -17.37 9.41
C PRO A 31 -2.89 -16.33 10.08
N GLU A 32 -2.32 -15.50 10.95
CA GLU A 32 -3.01 -14.40 11.63
C GLU A 32 -3.54 -13.34 10.67
N SER A 33 -2.88 -13.14 9.52
CA SER A 33 -3.31 -12.16 8.52
C SER A 33 -4.67 -12.52 7.90
N TYR A 34 -4.99 -13.80 7.77
CA TYR A 34 -6.31 -14.21 7.29
C TYR A 34 -7.42 -13.82 8.28
N GLN A 35 -7.14 -13.85 9.59
CA GLN A 35 -8.09 -13.37 10.60
C GLN A 35 -8.25 -11.85 10.54
N GLU A 36 -7.15 -11.13 10.38
CA GLU A 36 -7.17 -9.67 10.19
C GLU A 36 -7.97 -9.26 8.95
N ILE A 37 -7.82 -9.98 7.83
CA ILE A 37 -8.60 -9.74 6.60
C ILE A 37 -10.11 -9.96 6.86
N LYS A 38 -10.50 -10.95 7.68
CA LYS A 38 -11.90 -11.16 8.06
C LYS A 38 -12.45 -10.00 8.92
N LEU A 39 -11.64 -9.48 9.84
CA LEU A 39 -12.02 -8.28 10.62
C LEU A 39 -12.19 -7.06 9.71
N LEU A 40 -11.28 -6.86 8.76
CA LEU A 40 -11.41 -5.84 7.73
C LEU A 40 -12.68 -6.01 6.88
N ALA A 41 -12.97 -7.22 6.44
CA ALA A 41 -14.19 -7.50 5.67
C ALA A 41 -15.46 -7.15 6.48
N LYS A 42 -15.49 -7.51 7.76
CA LYS A 42 -16.58 -7.13 8.68
C LYS A 42 -16.72 -5.62 8.81
N HIS A 43 -15.60 -4.91 8.94
CA HIS A 43 -15.57 -3.43 9.01
C HIS A 43 -16.12 -2.80 7.72
N LEU A 44 -15.81 -3.37 6.56
CA LEU A 44 -16.21 -2.86 5.25
C LEU A 44 -17.56 -3.43 4.74
N ALA A 45 -18.22 -4.32 5.48
CA ALA A 45 -19.40 -5.07 5.02
C ALA A 45 -20.59 -4.19 4.58
N ALA A 46 -20.74 -3.00 5.14
CA ALA A 46 -21.79 -2.04 4.77
C ALA A 46 -21.46 -1.23 3.51
N ILE A 47 -20.22 -1.28 3.03
CA ILE A 47 -19.74 -0.52 1.88
C ILE A 47 -20.00 -1.31 0.60
N LYS A 48 -20.71 -0.71 -0.36
CA LYS A 48 -20.90 -1.30 -1.68
C LYS A 48 -19.76 -0.89 -2.60
N PHE A 49 -18.87 -1.82 -2.91
CA PHE A 49 -17.80 -1.62 -3.87
C PHE A 49 -18.25 -1.98 -5.28
N VAL A 50 -17.93 -1.14 -6.26
CA VAL A 50 -18.23 -1.41 -7.69
C VAL A 50 -17.11 -2.19 -8.36
N HIS A 51 -15.88 -2.06 -7.88
CA HIS A 51 -14.71 -2.73 -8.44
C HIS A 51 -13.58 -2.81 -7.40
N ALA A 52 -12.70 -3.79 -7.60
CA ALA A 52 -11.46 -3.94 -6.87
C ALA A 52 -10.27 -4.00 -7.83
N TYR A 53 -9.18 -3.33 -7.47
CA TYR A 53 -7.90 -3.41 -8.15
C TYR A 53 -6.85 -3.95 -7.19
N ALA A 54 -5.95 -4.80 -7.68
CA ALA A 54 -4.87 -5.34 -6.86
C ALA A 54 -3.54 -5.39 -7.60
N SER A 55 -2.47 -5.22 -6.84
CA SER A 55 -1.13 -5.55 -7.28
C SER A 55 -1.03 -7.02 -7.72
N PRO A 56 -0.23 -7.36 -8.75
CA PRO A 56 0.00 -8.74 -9.18
C PRO A 56 0.81 -9.57 -8.17
N LEU A 57 1.48 -8.93 -7.20
CA LEU A 57 2.32 -9.66 -6.25
C LEU A 57 1.47 -10.56 -5.34
N PRO A 58 1.86 -11.83 -5.15
CA PRO A 58 1.02 -12.85 -4.50
C PRO A 58 0.43 -12.43 -3.16
N ARG A 59 1.21 -11.78 -2.28
CA ARG A 59 0.73 -11.29 -0.99
C ARG A 59 -0.43 -10.31 -1.09
N ALA A 60 -0.39 -9.38 -2.05
CA ALA A 60 -1.47 -8.40 -2.25
C ALA A 60 -2.67 -9.03 -2.97
N LEU A 61 -2.42 -9.87 -3.98
CA LEU A 61 -3.47 -10.56 -4.71
C LEU A 61 -4.24 -11.55 -3.82
N THR A 62 -3.54 -12.28 -2.95
CA THR A 62 -4.16 -13.18 -1.95
C THR A 62 -4.99 -12.37 -0.95
N THR A 63 -4.45 -11.24 -0.45
CA THR A 63 -5.22 -10.34 0.43
C THR A 63 -6.49 -9.87 -0.24
N ALA A 64 -6.42 -9.40 -1.50
CA ALA A 64 -7.58 -8.92 -2.25
C ALA A 64 -8.63 -10.02 -2.45
N ARG A 65 -8.22 -11.20 -2.90
CA ARG A 65 -9.12 -12.33 -3.12
C ARG A 65 -9.81 -12.79 -1.84
N THR A 66 -9.05 -12.92 -0.76
CA THR A 66 -9.61 -13.29 0.56
C THR A 66 -10.58 -12.22 1.05
N LEU A 67 -10.23 -10.93 0.96
CA LEU A 67 -11.13 -9.84 1.36
C LEU A 67 -12.43 -9.86 0.55
N ILE A 68 -12.36 -9.97 -0.77
CA ILE A 68 -13.53 -10.00 -1.65
C ILE A 68 -14.43 -11.21 -1.34
N SER A 69 -13.85 -12.38 -1.05
CA SER A 69 -14.65 -13.59 -0.72
C SER A 69 -15.38 -13.49 0.62
N GLU A 70 -14.93 -12.65 1.54
CA GLU A 70 -15.57 -12.42 2.84
C GLU A 70 -16.58 -11.23 2.80
N LEU A 71 -16.59 -10.43 1.72
CA LEU A 71 -17.55 -9.33 1.53
C LEU A 71 -18.90 -9.85 0.97
N PRO A 72 -20.03 -9.20 1.32
CA PRO A 72 -21.36 -9.70 0.95
C PRO A 72 -21.72 -9.54 -0.54
N SER A 73 -20.88 -8.82 -1.31
CA SER A 73 -21.14 -8.51 -2.73
C SER A 73 -20.11 -9.17 -3.63
N ASN A 74 -20.55 -9.60 -4.82
CA ASN A 74 -19.59 -10.04 -5.85
C ASN A 74 -18.91 -8.82 -6.47
N ILE A 75 -17.61 -8.63 -6.19
CA ILE A 75 -16.83 -7.47 -6.60
C ILE A 75 -15.86 -7.92 -7.71
N PRO A 76 -15.98 -7.38 -8.94
CA PRO A 76 -15.01 -7.65 -10.00
C PRO A 76 -13.60 -7.24 -9.58
N LEU A 77 -12.60 -8.08 -9.87
CA LEU A 77 -11.20 -7.82 -9.54
C LEU A 77 -10.35 -7.71 -10.80
N THR A 78 -9.64 -6.61 -10.93
CA THR A 78 -8.61 -6.39 -11.97
C THR A 78 -7.22 -6.33 -11.33
N VAL A 79 -6.28 -7.05 -11.92
CA VAL A 79 -4.87 -7.03 -11.51
C VAL A 79 -4.12 -5.98 -12.34
N ASP A 80 -3.44 -5.05 -11.66
CA ASP A 80 -2.73 -3.97 -12.32
C ASP A 80 -1.28 -3.87 -11.81
N SER A 81 -0.34 -3.97 -12.74
CA SER A 81 1.10 -3.92 -12.44
C SER A 81 1.57 -2.56 -11.92
N ARG A 82 0.82 -1.49 -12.16
CA ARG A 82 1.11 -0.14 -11.63
C ARG A 82 0.94 -0.06 -10.11
N LEU A 83 0.26 -1.04 -9.49
CA LEU A 83 0.06 -1.16 -8.05
C LEU A 83 1.15 -1.98 -7.33
N ARG A 84 2.21 -2.41 -8.03
CA ARG A 84 3.32 -3.16 -7.41
C ARG A 84 4.01 -2.34 -6.33
N GLU A 85 4.69 -3.05 -5.41
CA GLU A 85 5.63 -2.42 -4.48
C GLU A 85 6.81 -1.76 -5.24
N PHE A 86 7.57 -0.93 -4.57
CA PHE A 86 8.84 -0.45 -5.10
C PHE A 86 9.70 -1.62 -5.60
N ASN A 87 10.32 -1.46 -6.76
CA ASN A 87 11.53 -2.20 -7.03
C ASN A 87 12.61 -1.66 -6.07
N LEU A 88 12.92 -2.43 -5.04
CA LEU A 88 13.90 -2.05 -4.01
C LEU A 88 15.35 -2.45 -4.38
N GLY A 89 15.54 -3.01 -5.59
CA GLY A 89 16.85 -3.34 -6.12
C GLY A 89 17.67 -4.22 -5.17
N LYS A 90 18.87 -3.77 -4.83
CA LYS A 90 19.83 -4.52 -3.99
C LYS A 90 19.37 -4.75 -2.54
N MET A 91 18.33 -4.08 -2.09
CA MET A 91 17.78 -4.31 -0.73
C MET A 91 16.84 -5.53 -0.66
N GLU A 92 16.25 -5.97 -1.78
CA GLU A 92 15.24 -7.05 -1.78
C GLU A 92 15.78 -8.35 -1.18
N GLY A 93 14.96 -8.96 -0.31
CA GLY A 93 15.26 -10.21 0.38
C GLY A 93 16.27 -10.10 1.52
N ARG A 94 16.93 -8.95 1.70
CA ARG A 94 17.89 -8.73 2.79
C ARG A 94 17.18 -8.31 4.07
N ARG A 95 17.81 -8.59 5.21
CA ARG A 95 17.32 -8.11 6.50
C ARG A 95 17.54 -6.61 6.65
N PHE A 96 16.70 -5.96 7.44
CA PHE A 96 16.78 -4.52 7.69
C PHE A 96 18.12 -4.11 8.30
N ASP A 97 18.64 -4.91 9.27
CA ASP A 97 19.93 -4.69 9.91
C ASP A 97 21.11 -4.79 8.91
N GLU A 98 21.11 -5.79 8.03
CA GLU A 98 22.11 -5.97 6.98
C GLU A 98 22.12 -4.78 6.00
N VAL A 99 20.95 -4.34 5.57
CA VAL A 99 20.81 -3.21 4.65
C VAL A 99 21.25 -1.92 5.31
N LYS A 100 20.85 -1.69 6.58
CA LYS A 100 21.25 -0.51 7.35
C LYS A 100 22.77 -0.45 7.56
N ALA A 101 23.40 -1.59 7.83
CA ALA A 101 24.85 -1.66 7.98
C ALA A 101 25.58 -1.34 6.66
N ARG A 102 25.03 -1.79 5.52
CA ARG A 102 25.69 -1.65 4.22
C ARG A 102 25.42 -0.30 3.54
N TRP A 103 24.19 0.24 3.67
CA TRP A 103 23.74 1.48 3.03
C TRP A 103 23.00 2.39 4.01
N PRO A 104 23.62 2.85 5.11
CA PRO A 104 22.91 3.60 6.16
C PRO A 104 22.23 4.87 5.63
N GLN A 105 22.87 5.59 4.71
CA GLN A 105 22.32 6.82 4.12
C GLN A 105 21.12 6.54 3.20
N VAL A 106 21.13 5.40 2.49
CA VAL A 106 20.01 4.98 1.65
C VAL A 106 18.80 4.63 2.52
N VAL A 107 19.03 3.88 3.61
CA VAL A 107 17.97 3.53 4.57
C VAL A 107 17.37 4.78 5.21
N ASP A 108 18.22 5.70 5.67
CA ASP A 108 17.78 6.96 6.27
C ASP A 108 16.92 7.77 5.28
N SER A 109 17.43 7.98 4.05
CA SER A 109 16.69 8.76 3.05
C SER A 109 15.41 8.06 2.59
N PHE A 110 15.40 6.74 2.43
CA PHE A 110 14.21 5.99 2.06
C PHE A 110 13.10 6.09 3.12
N HIS A 111 13.48 6.05 4.41
CA HIS A 111 12.50 6.07 5.50
C HIS A 111 12.09 7.47 5.95
N PHE A 112 12.96 8.48 5.82
CA PHE A 112 12.72 9.80 6.44
C PHE A 112 12.88 10.99 5.49
N HIS A 113 13.65 10.85 4.40
CA HIS A 113 14.05 11.97 3.54
C HIS A 113 13.92 11.61 2.06
N ALA A 114 12.68 11.36 1.60
CA ALA A 114 12.42 10.88 0.23
C ALA A 114 12.98 11.83 -0.86
N ASP A 115 13.13 13.11 -0.58
CA ASP A 115 13.75 14.10 -1.45
C ASP A 115 15.26 13.93 -1.62
N LYS A 116 15.91 13.22 -0.69
CA LYS A 116 17.36 12.92 -0.68
C LYS A 116 17.68 11.50 -1.12
N PHE A 117 16.66 10.70 -1.44
CA PHE A 117 16.84 9.30 -1.80
C PHE A 117 17.47 9.15 -3.19
N ASP A 118 18.71 8.65 -3.21
CA ASP A 118 19.39 8.28 -4.47
C ASP A 118 19.19 6.79 -4.79
N ASN A 119 18.21 6.51 -5.60
CA ASN A 119 17.83 5.16 -6.02
C ASN A 119 18.91 4.43 -6.83
N ARG A 120 19.85 5.16 -7.48
CA ARG A 120 20.92 4.58 -8.29
C ARG A 120 21.92 3.78 -7.47
N LEU A 121 22.11 4.10 -6.19
CA LEU A 121 23.03 3.41 -5.28
C LEU A 121 22.65 1.93 -5.08
N ILE A 122 21.38 1.61 -5.20
CA ILE A 122 20.84 0.27 -4.97
C ILE A 122 20.05 -0.28 -6.17
N ASP A 123 20.10 0.38 -7.31
CA ASP A 123 19.39 0.02 -8.55
C ASP A 123 17.86 -0.15 -8.32
N SER A 124 17.26 0.76 -7.54
CA SER A 124 15.83 0.75 -7.22
C SER A 124 15.01 1.73 -8.08
N GLU A 125 13.67 1.67 -7.95
CA GLU A 125 12.79 2.75 -8.42
C GLU A 125 13.03 4.03 -7.60
N SER A 126 12.79 5.18 -8.20
CA SER A 126 12.70 6.46 -7.49
C SER A 126 11.29 6.67 -6.91
N PHE A 127 11.14 7.52 -5.89
CA PHE A 127 9.83 7.92 -5.37
C PHE A 127 8.95 8.54 -6.46
N SER A 128 9.52 9.40 -7.33
CA SER A 128 8.78 10.01 -8.43
C SER A 128 8.21 8.97 -9.40
N ALA A 129 9.01 7.98 -9.80
CA ALA A 129 8.54 6.92 -10.71
C ALA A 129 7.36 6.12 -10.11
N VAL A 130 7.42 5.82 -8.82
CA VAL A 130 6.33 5.12 -8.12
C VAL A 130 5.09 6.01 -8.01
N ILE A 131 5.24 7.29 -7.68
CA ILE A 131 4.15 8.27 -7.64
C ILE A 131 3.48 8.37 -9.01
N ASP A 132 4.25 8.49 -10.08
CA ASP A 132 3.72 8.70 -11.43
C ASP A 132 2.91 7.48 -11.90
N ARG A 133 3.44 6.24 -11.75
CA ARG A 133 2.70 5.03 -12.15
C ARG A 133 1.44 4.81 -11.30
N PHE A 134 1.51 5.12 -10.00
CA PHE A 134 0.38 4.99 -9.10
C PHE A 134 -0.69 6.02 -9.42
N ARG A 135 -0.32 7.28 -9.62
CA ARG A 135 -1.22 8.36 -10.01
C ARG A 135 -1.94 8.03 -11.32
N ALA A 136 -1.20 7.59 -12.36
CA ALA A 136 -1.78 7.21 -13.65
C ALA A 136 -2.84 6.10 -13.49
N ALA A 137 -2.61 5.11 -12.62
CA ALA A 137 -3.59 4.08 -12.33
C ALA A 137 -4.85 4.64 -11.65
N ILE A 138 -4.68 5.41 -10.58
CA ILE A 138 -5.83 5.89 -9.78
C ILE A 138 -6.67 6.92 -10.54
N GLU A 139 -6.06 7.79 -11.34
CA GLU A 139 -6.80 8.72 -12.22
C GLU A 139 -7.61 7.98 -13.29
N GLU A 140 -7.07 6.92 -13.89
CA GLU A 140 -7.79 6.05 -14.82
C GLU A 140 -8.97 5.36 -14.14
N TYR A 141 -8.79 4.83 -12.91
CA TYR A 141 -9.88 4.20 -12.16
C TYR A 141 -10.96 5.23 -11.79
N ALA A 142 -10.57 6.44 -11.41
CA ALA A 142 -11.53 7.51 -11.12
C ALA A 142 -12.37 7.88 -12.35
N ALA A 143 -11.74 7.91 -13.53
CA ALA A 143 -12.44 8.17 -14.80
C ALA A 143 -13.38 7.02 -15.18
N ALA A 144 -13.04 5.76 -14.87
CA ALA A 144 -13.89 4.60 -15.15
C ALA A 144 -15.15 4.54 -14.26
N TYR A 145 -15.09 5.12 -13.05
CA TYR A 145 -16.19 5.09 -12.09
C TYR A 145 -16.60 6.50 -11.62
N PRO A 146 -17.15 7.33 -12.50
CA PRO A 146 -17.61 8.67 -12.13
C PRO A 146 -18.85 8.60 -11.21
N GLY A 147 -19.00 9.60 -10.37
CA GLY A 147 -20.17 9.72 -9.47
C GLY A 147 -19.89 9.18 -8.07
N SER A 148 -20.93 8.71 -7.38
CA SER A 148 -20.82 8.22 -5.99
C SER A 148 -20.53 6.72 -5.96
N GLN A 149 -19.27 6.35 -6.20
CA GLN A 149 -18.82 4.96 -6.29
C GLN A 149 -17.69 4.70 -5.29
N ASN A 150 -17.62 3.48 -4.73
CA ASN A 150 -16.51 3.04 -3.89
C ASN A 150 -15.67 2.03 -4.64
N VAL A 151 -14.37 2.25 -4.67
CA VAL A 151 -13.37 1.42 -5.35
C VAL A 151 -12.37 0.90 -4.32
N LEU A 152 -12.13 -0.41 -4.36
CA LEU A 152 -11.14 -1.07 -3.49
C LEU A 152 -9.80 -1.17 -4.22
N VAL A 153 -8.69 -0.85 -3.54
CA VAL A 153 -7.33 -0.93 -4.10
C VAL A 153 -6.42 -1.63 -3.11
N VAL A 154 -5.89 -2.80 -3.47
CA VAL A 154 -4.99 -3.56 -2.60
C VAL A 154 -3.56 -3.49 -3.14
N SER A 155 -2.64 -2.97 -2.32
CA SER A 155 -1.26 -2.74 -2.70
C SER A 155 -0.32 -2.91 -1.49
N HIS A 156 0.78 -2.15 -1.40
CA HIS A 156 1.89 -2.38 -0.49
C HIS A 156 2.24 -1.13 0.31
N GLY A 157 3.07 -1.31 1.34
CA GLY A 157 3.37 -0.25 2.31
C GLY A 157 4.01 0.99 1.69
N ALA A 158 5.17 0.82 1.05
CA ALA A 158 5.91 1.96 0.50
C ALA A 158 5.24 2.54 -0.74
N ALA A 159 4.71 1.70 -1.64
CA ALA A 159 4.00 2.16 -2.83
C ALA A 159 2.73 2.95 -2.49
N LEU A 160 1.92 2.49 -1.51
CA LEU A 160 0.75 3.23 -1.04
C LEU A 160 1.15 4.54 -0.36
N ASN A 161 2.17 4.51 0.50
CA ASN A 161 2.63 5.73 1.17
C ASN A 161 3.05 6.80 0.15
N ALA A 162 3.92 6.43 -0.80
CA ALA A 162 4.36 7.36 -1.84
C ALA A 162 3.22 7.78 -2.78
N GLY A 163 2.44 6.83 -3.27
CA GLY A 163 1.36 7.08 -4.23
C GLY A 163 0.24 7.95 -3.65
N ILE A 164 -0.24 7.63 -2.45
CA ILE A 164 -1.31 8.38 -1.79
C ILE A 164 -0.86 9.81 -1.47
N ASN A 165 0.35 9.99 -0.89
CA ASN A 165 0.89 11.32 -0.66
C ASN A 165 1.14 12.07 -1.98
N GLY A 166 1.54 11.37 -3.05
CA GLY A 166 1.62 11.94 -4.39
C GLY A 166 0.27 12.45 -4.91
N LEU A 167 -0.82 11.68 -4.78
CA LEU A 167 -2.18 12.11 -5.12
C LEU A 167 -2.63 13.34 -4.34
N LEU A 168 -2.17 13.48 -3.10
CA LEU A 168 -2.43 14.63 -2.23
C LEU A 168 -1.49 15.81 -2.52
N ASN A 169 -0.64 15.74 -3.53
CA ASN A 169 0.36 16.74 -3.90
C ASN A 169 1.32 17.12 -2.77
N VAL A 170 1.65 16.15 -1.90
CA VAL A 170 2.62 16.33 -0.83
C VAL A 170 4.03 16.38 -1.44
N PRO A 171 4.86 17.40 -1.12
CA PRO A 171 6.24 17.46 -1.60
C PRO A 171 7.07 16.25 -1.12
N LEU A 172 8.06 15.81 -1.91
CA LEU A 172 8.93 14.66 -1.57
C LEU A 172 9.55 14.78 -0.18
N ALA A 173 10.01 15.95 0.21
CA ALA A 173 10.59 16.20 1.53
C ALA A 173 9.64 15.93 2.71
N ARG A 174 8.34 15.85 2.43
CA ARG A 174 7.27 15.67 3.44
C ARG A 174 6.49 14.36 3.29
N LEU A 175 6.89 13.47 2.35
CA LEU A 175 6.17 12.22 2.12
C LEU A 175 6.04 11.33 3.36
N LYS A 176 6.97 11.45 4.30
CA LYS A 176 7.04 10.62 5.50
C LYS A 176 6.38 11.24 6.74
N ASP A 177 5.88 12.48 6.65
CA ASP A 177 5.29 13.21 7.79
C ASP A 177 4.11 12.47 8.44
N ARG A 178 3.34 11.69 7.67
CA ARG A 178 2.19 10.92 8.18
C ARG A 178 2.54 9.55 8.75
N GLY A 179 3.81 9.17 8.74
CA GLY A 179 4.24 7.83 9.11
C GLY A 179 3.92 6.77 8.05
N GLY A 180 4.19 5.52 8.39
CA GLY A 180 3.94 4.36 7.53
C GLY A 180 2.49 3.91 7.52
N LEU A 181 2.23 2.82 6.81
CA LEU A 181 0.94 2.14 6.77
C LEU A 181 1.09 0.74 7.34
N SER A 182 0.23 0.35 8.26
CA SER A 182 0.22 -0.98 8.89
C SER A 182 -0.29 -2.05 7.93
N ASN A 183 0.14 -3.30 8.10
CA ASN A 183 -0.45 -4.42 7.38
C ASN A 183 -1.96 -4.49 7.65
N THR A 184 -2.73 -4.79 6.61
CA THR A 184 -4.20 -4.86 6.63
C THR A 184 -4.89 -3.53 7.02
N SER A 185 -4.16 -2.40 7.03
CA SER A 185 -4.74 -1.07 7.28
C SER A 185 -5.55 -0.57 6.09
N THR A 186 -6.47 0.37 6.38
CA THR A 186 -7.28 1.08 5.38
C THR A 186 -6.92 2.56 5.36
N THR A 187 -6.66 3.10 4.16
CA THR A 187 -6.54 4.55 3.93
C THR A 187 -7.61 4.96 2.93
N ILE A 188 -8.33 6.06 3.20
CA ILE A 188 -9.48 6.45 2.38
C ILE A 188 -9.24 7.83 1.78
N LEU A 189 -9.29 7.90 0.44
CA LEU A 189 -9.34 9.15 -0.30
C LEU A 189 -10.68 9.30 -1.02
N GLN A 190 -11.07 10.56 -1.27
CA GLN A 190 -12.18 10.87 -2.16
C GLN A 190 -11.78 11.89 -3.22
N THR A 191 -12.44 11.84 -4.37
CA THR A 191 -12.28 12.82 -5.45
C THR A 191 -13.61 13.11 -6.12
N ALA A 192 -13.78 14.35 -6.58
CA ALA A 192 -14.94 14.74 -7.38
C ALA A 192 -14.63 14.70 -8.89
N ASP A 193 -13.38 14.94 -9.27
CA ASP A 193 -12.93 15.16 -10.65
C ASP A 193 -11.87 14.16 -11.13
N GLY A 194 -11.49 13.20 -10.27
CA GLY A 194 -10.46 12.21 -10.57
C GLY A 194 -9.01 12.74 -10.54
N LYS A 195 -8.81 14.00 -10.22
CA LYS A 195 -7.49 14.67 -10.21
C LYS A 195 -7.13 15.27 -8.87
N ASN A 196 -8.11 15.87 -8.19
CA ASN A 196 -7.95 16.47 -6.88
C ASN A 196 -8.49 15.51 -5.81
N PHE A 197 -7.60 15.04 -4.93
CA PHE A 197 -7.93 14.06 -3.91
C PHE A 197 -7.93 14.68 -2.53
N GLN A 198 -8.85 14.21 -1.68
CA GLN A 198 -8.96 14.61 -0.27
C GLN A 198 -8.80 13.39 0.62
N LEU A 199 -7.93 13.48 1.62
CA LEU A 199 -7.76 12.45 2.64
C LEU A 199 -8.94 12.45 3.60
N LYS A 200 -9.54 11.27 3.81
CA LYS A 200 -10.64 11.04 4.76
C LYS A 200 -10.17 10.26 5.98
N LYS A 201 -9.35 9.24 5.76
CA LYS A 201 -8.75 8.39 6.81
C LYS A 201 -7.33 8.03 6.39
N TRP A 202 -6.41 7.97 7.35
CA TRP A 202 -5.04 7.52 7.14
C TRP A 202 -4.75 6.36 8.06
N ASN A 203 -4.29 5.23 7.50
CA ASN A 203 -3.81 4.08 8.25
C ASN A 203 -4.79 3.60 9.34
N GLU A 204 -6.08 3.51 9.03
CA GLU A 204 -7.11 3.04 9.97
C GLU A 204 -6.90 1.55 10.27
N THR A 205 -6.81 1.21 11.55
CA THR A 205 -6.57 -0.15 12.06
C THR A 205 -7.43 -0.50 13.27
N ASP A 206 -8.34 0.38 13.69
CA ASP A 206 -9.16 0.21 14.91
C ASP A 206 -9.93 -1.12 14.94
N TYR A 207 -10.37 -1.59 13.75
CA TYR A 207 -11.05 -2.87 13.59
C TYR A 207 -10.16 -4.09 13.82
N LEU A 208 -8.82 -3.93 13.87
CA LEU A 208 -7.86 -5.01 14.15
C LEU A 208 -7.67 -5.23 15.67
N HIS A 209 -8.17 -4.31 16.48
CA HIS A 209 -8.04 -4.35 17.96
C HIS A 209 -6.59 -4.55 18.46
N LYS A 210 -5.59 -4.05 17.70
CA LYS A 210 -4.18 -4.13 18.08
C LYS A 210 -3.89 -3.13 19.20
N THR A 211 -3.32 -3.61 20.29
CA THR A 211 -2.94 -2.77 21.44
C THR A 211 -1.56 -2.14 21.29
N THR A 212 -0.74 -2.65 20.36
CA THR A 212 0.63 -2.17 20.12
C THR A 212 0.89 -2.04 18.61
N VAL A 213 1.67 -1.02 18.25
CA VAL A 213 2.21 -0.90 16.89
C VAL A 213 3.39 -1.85 16.76
N ASP A 214 3.32 -2.79 15.82
CA ASP A 214 4.44 -3.69 15.53
C ASP A 214 5.48 -2.92 14.70
N PRO A 215 6.74 -2.81 15.16
CA PRO A 215 7.79 -2.10 14.42
C PRO A 215 8.04 -2.65 13.00
N THR A 216 7.65 -3.91 12.75
CA THR A 216 7.78 -4.54 11.43
C THR A 216 6.63 -4.18 10.49
N ASP A 217 5.59 -3.50 10.99
CA ASP A 217 4.47 -3.01 10.20
C ASP A 217 4.77 -1.68 9.49
N THR A 218 5.86 -1.00 9.85
CA THR A 218 6.17 0.34 9.33
C THR A 218 7.32 0.30 8.33
N ILE A 219 7.01 0.08 7.07
CA ILE A 219 7.92 0.40 5.96
C ILE A 219 7.30 1.52 5.15
#